data_e288e1ab036ffcb4030e0c57aec12185
#
_entry.id   e288e1ab036ffcb4030e0c57aec12185
#
_cell.length_a   1.000
_cell.length_b   1.000
_cell.length_c   1.000
_cell.angle_alpha   90.00
_cell.angle_beta   90.00
_cell.angle_gamma   90.00
#
_symmetry.space_group_name_H-M   'P 1'
#
loop_
_entity.id
_entity.type
_entity.pdbx_description
1 polymer ?
#
loop_
_entity_poly.entity_id
_entity_poly.type
_entity_poly.pdbx_seq_one_letter_code
_entity_poly.pdbx_strand_id
1 'polypeptide(L)'
;MIPGEHGWLINHHLSEGKHYLASAQLRVRAAVFRRSVLLETFSDVAILSDGRDPLAMLSSLADKGYWGYTIPEYLQWCSFSAVENDIDSDQIKAGKAVPQVNRRFPSAYETLPVAFPFRNPLKRNASGRRVMFLLPWMVEGGADRVNIDLIEGLVAGGADVTVCATLEADHRWLGKFAELTRDVFVLPNFLSLSDFPRFILYLIESRSIDTVLIAGSTLGYQLLPYLRTMAPETAFVDLCHTEEMHWLNGGHPRFAVGYQDALDLNVVSTRHLSDWMERLGADPEKVRVMYTGIKSQPVSLSESERGAVLRGFALDEHALTIIFAGRMCDQKRPLKLAEILSVAKQRGVRFNALVIGEGELRPAFESLIAQYDLGTEVRVLGAKPHADWLSLLAVSDVLLMPSEYEGISVALIESMAAGVVPVVADVGGQDELVGVETGYLVQHGEDEVARYVQVLQELAADAETRRHKALACRQLIEANYTAAATSRQWLEIMDEARDNRKHSPQPFLPLGLAREMATNALENRRVTSYLDHLYSTHCLTNEAQTTAPFNQGILAFLVAKIRRNRWARFIFNRPFIRKVARRLKVSVS
;
A
#
# COMPACT_ATOMS: atom_id res chain seq x y z
N MET A 1 22.76 -7.46 -23.51
CA MET A 1 22.86 -7.56 -22.06
C MET A 1 22.67 -9.01 -21.69
N ILE A 2 23.59 -9.59 -20.97
CA ILE A 2 23.42 -10.95 -20.43
C ILE A 2 22.48 -10.79 -19.26
N PRO A 3 21.29 -11.42 -19.26
CA PRO A 3 20.42 -11.37 -18.09
C PRO A 3 21.16 -12.04 -16.95
N GLY A 4 21.31 -11.36 -15.86
CA GLY A 4 21.61 -12.03 -14.63
C GLY A 4 22.79 -11.49 -13.85
N GLU A 5 23.97 -11.86 -14.07
CA GLU A 5 24.98 -11.75 -13.03
C GLU A 5 25.62 -10.36 -12.82
N HIS A 6 25.66 -9.52 -13.84
CA HIS A 6 26.35 -8.21 -13.74
C HIS A 6 25.43 -7.02 -13.42
N GLY A 7 24.18 -7.05 -13.80
CA GLY A 7 23.18 -6.03 -13.43
C GLY A 7 22.91 -5.99 -11.94
N TRP A 8 22.93 -7.12 -11.28
CA TRP A 8 22.76 -7.26 -9.84
C TRP A 8 23.86 -6.60 -9.01
N LEU A 9 25.10 -6.69 -9.46
CA LEU A 9 26.24 -6.09 -8.76
C LEU A 9 26.12 -4.56 -8.70
N ILE A 10 25.69 -3.93 -9.78
CA ILE A 10 25.50 -2.48 -9.83
C ILE A 10 24.35 -2.04 -8.90
N ASN A 11 23.25 -2.81 -8.86
CA ASN A 11 22.11 -2.52 -8.02
C ASN A 11 22.47 -2.54 -6.53
N HIS A 12 23.20 -3.53 -6.11
CA HIS A 12 23.65 -3.63 -4.74
C HIS A 12 24.59 -2.48 -4.34
N HIS A 13 25.36 -1.95 -5.26
CA HIS A 13 26.37 -0.96 -4.98
C HIS A 13 25.83 0.44 -4.74
N LEU A 14 24.82 0.84 -5.49
CA LEU A 14 24.23 2.18 -5.36
C LEU A 14 23.39 2.33 -4.09
N SER A 15 22.87 1.23 -3.56
CA SER A 15 22.02 1.25 -2.38
C SER A 15 22.75 1.25 -1.04
N GLU A 16 24.06 0.95 -1.02
CA GLU A 16 24.80 0.76 0.24
C GLU A 16 25.66 1.94 0.65
N GLY A 17 25.64 3.00 -0.13
CA GLY A 17 26.34 4.22 0.19
C GLY A 17 27.86 4.11 0.17
N LYS A 18 28.48 5.08 0.79
CA LYS A 18 29.90 5.37 0.72
C LYS A 18 30.85 4.23 1.07
N HIS A 19 30.55 3.46 2.09
CA HIS A 19 31.44 2.40 2.55
C HIS A 19 31.71 1.36 1.46
N TYR A 20 30.67 0.98 0.75
CA TYR A 20 30.81 0.01 -0.31
C TYR A 20 31.51 0.59 -1.55
N LEU A 21 31.16 1.82 -1.91
CA LEU A 21 31.83 2.52 -3.01
C LEU A 21 33.34 2.68 -2.76
N ALA A 22 33.73 2.87 -1.49
CA ALA A 22 35.13 2.97 -1.11
C ALA A 22 35.87 1.63 -1.06
N SER A 23 35.15 0.53 -0.80
CA SER A 23 35.76 -0.82 -0.67
C SER A 23 35.71 -1.65 -1.94
N ALA A 24 34.84 -1.31 -2.88
CA ALA A 24 34.69 -2.07 -4.11
C ALA A 24 35.56 -1.48 -5.22
N GLN A 25 36.35 -2.30 -5.86
CA GLN A 25 37.00 -1.99 -7.13
C GLN A 25 35.97 -1.94 -8.28
N LEU A 26 34.88 -1.23 -8.07
CA LEU A 26 33.76 -1.16 -8.99
C LEU A 26 33.99 -0.07 -10.03
N ARG A 27 33.85 -0.44 -11.28
CA ARG A 27 33.80 0.51 -12.40
C ARG A 27 32.35 0.79 -12.72
N VAL A 28 31.83 1.93 -12.23
CA VAL A 28 30.54 2.45 -12.67
C VAL A 28 30.71 3.05 -14.07
N ARG A 29 30.10 2.44 -15.08
CA ARG A 29 30.23 2.91 -16.46
C ARG A 29 29.24 3.99 -16.83
N ALA A 30 28.09 4.04 -16.15
CA ALA A 30 27.08 5.06 -16.34
C ALA A 30 26.24 5.26 -15.08
N ALA A 31 25.91 6.50 -14.79
CA ALA A 31 24.95 6.86 -13.75
C ALA A 31 24.08 8.01 -14.24
N VAL A 32 22.79 7.96 -13.92
CA VAL A 32 21.84 9.04 -14.21
C VAL A 32 21.52 9.75 -12.89
N PHE A 33 21.70 11.06 -12.87
CA PHE A 33 21.49 11.88 -11.69
C PHE A 33 20.32 12.83 -11.90
N ARG A 34 19.55 13.11 -10.87
CA ARG A 34 18.63 14.25 -10.89
C ARG A 34 19.41 15.54 -10.96
N ARG A 35 19.12 16.39 -11.94
CA ARG A 35 19.80 17.68 -12.13
C ARG A 35 19.78 18.55 -10.87
N SER A 36 18.66 18.58 -10.15
CA SER A 36 18.53 19.34 -8.89
C SER A 36 19.50 18.86 -7.80
N VAL A 37 19.68 17.56 -7.66
CA VAL A 37 20.61 16.95 -6.70
C VAL A 37 22.06 17.26 -7.06
N LEU A 38 22.40 17.23 -8.35
CA LEU A 38 23.74 17.64 -8.81
C LEU A 38 24.03 19.11 -8.54
N LEU A 39 23.07 19.99 -8.83
CA LEU A 39 23.21 21.43 -8.60
C LEU A 39 23.33 21.79 -7.10
N GLU A 40 22.63 21.03 -6.24
CA GLU A 40 22.72 21.20 -4.79
C GLU A 40 24.04 20.66 -4.21
N THR A 41 24.59 19.62 -4.84
CA THR A 41 25.81 18.97 -4.38
C THR A 41 27.07 19.67 -4.88
N PHE A 42 27.03 20.14 -6.11
CA PHE A 42 28.15 20.77 -6.81
C PHE A 42 27.72 22.17 -7.23
N SER A 43 28.34 23.18 -6.67
CA SER A 43 28.01 24.58 -6.92
C SER A 43 28.29 25.06 -8.35
N ASP A 44 28.94 24.23 -9.15
CA ASP A 44 29.28 24.56 -10.55
C ASP A 44 29.05 23.36 -11.48
N VAL A 45 28.16 23.54 -12.44
CA VAL A 45 27.82 22.50 -13.44
C VAL A 45 28.99 22.21 -14.40
N ALA A 46 29.92 23.16 -14.57
CA ALA A 46 31.13 22.98 -15.38
C ALA A 46 32.03 21.85 -14.85
N ILE A 47 31.91 21.51 -13.59
CA ILE A 47 32.62 20.41 -12.93
C ILE A 47 32.16 19.03 -13.47
N LEU A 48 30.97 18.95 -14.04
CA LEU A 48 30.40 17.70 -14.57
C LEU A 48 30.94 17.31 -15.95
N SER A 49 31.52 18.27 -16.68
CA SER A 49 32.06 18.05 -18.02
C SER A 49 33.55 17.60 -18.04
N ASP A 50 34.20 17.55 -16.90
CA ASP A 50 35.65 17.43 -16.77
C ASP A 50 36.16 16.01 -16.52
N GLY A 51 35.42 14.99 -16.98
CA GLY A 51 35.85 13.58 -16.96
C GLY A 51 36.09 12.99 -15.56
N ARG A 52 35.48 13.53 -14.52
CA ARG A 52 35.63 13.02 -13.15
C ARG A 52 35.08 11.60 -13.03
N ASP A 53 35.78 10.81 -12.24
CA ASP A 53 35.38 9.46 -11.90
C ASP A 53 33.94 9.44 -11.35
N PRO A 54 33.00 8.71 -11.99
CA PRO A 54 31.62 8.58 -11.52
C PRO A 54 31.53 8.06 -10.08
N LEU A 55 32.51 7.30 -9.61
CA LEU A 55 32.57 6.80 -8.23
C LEU A 55 32.84 7.92 -7.22
N ALA A 56 33.68 8.87 -7.54
CA ALA A 56 33.93 10.02 -6.70
C ALA A 56 32.68 10.89 -6.56
N MET A 57 31.91 11.03 -7.64
CA MET A 57 30.61 11.73 -7.61
C MET A 57 29.59 11.00 -6.75
N LEU A 58 29.44 9.69 -6.92
CA LEU A 58 28.52 8.87 -6.12
C LEU A 58 28.90 8.90 -4.63
N SER A 59 30.20 8.85 -4.32
CA SER A 59 30.70 8.98 -2.95
C SER A 59 30.31 10.33 -2.34
N SER A 60 30.49 11.41 -3.08
CA SER A 60 30.13 12.77 -2.62
C SER A 60 28.62 12.96 -2.42
N LEU A 61 27.80 12.32 -3.25
CA LEU A 61 26.34 12.30 -3.10
C LEU A 61 25.92 11.49 -1.88
N ALA A 62 26.53 10.32 -1.67
CA ALA A 62 26.27 9.48 -0.50
C ALA A 62 26.69 10.19 0.81
N ASP A 63 27.78 10.96 0.81
CA ASP A 63 28.20 11.78 1.94
C ASP A 63 27.18 12.84 2.34
N LYS A 64 26.43 13.35 1.36
CA LYS A 64 25.33 14.30 1.57
C LYS A 64 23.98 13.65 1.81
N GLY A 65 23.94 12.32 1.93
CA GLY A 65 22.74 11.58 2.24
C GLY A 65 21.83 11.31 1.04
N TYR A 66 22.30 11.51 -0.19
CA TYR A 66 21.55 11.13 -1.38
C TYR A 66 21.80 9.67 -1.71
N TRP A 67 20.72 8.89 -1.81
CA TRP A 67 20.76 7.49 -2.16
C TRP A 67 20.34 7.29 -3.61
N GLY A 68 21.09 6.50 -4.33
CA GLY A 68 20.76 6.12 -5.69
C GLY A 68 19.78 4.96 -5.74
N TYR A 69 18.90 4.98 -6.75
CA TYR A 69 18.19 3.79 -7.19
C TYR A 69 18.87 3.22 -8.43
N THR A 70 18.84 1.91 -8.55
CA THR A 70 18.99 1.34 -9.86
C THR A 70 17.65 1.32 -10.56
N ILE A 71 17.58 1.98 -11.71
CA ILE A 71 16.44 1.87 -12.59
C ILE A 71 16.53 0.47 -13.22
N PRO A 72 15.55 -0.42 -13.02
CA PRO A 72 15.60 -1.79 -13.58
C PRO A 72 15.36 -1.82 -15.08
N GLU A 73 15.48 -0.69 -15.76
CA GLU A 73 15.36 -0.55 -17.20
C GLU A 73 16.74 -0.40 -17.83
N TYR A 74 16.90 -0.98 -18.99
CA TYR A 74 18.14 -0.91 -19.75
C TYR A 74 18.25 0.44 -20.44
N LEU A 75 18.83 1.42 -19.77
CA LEU A 75 19.00 2.78 -20.32
C LEU A 75 20.23 2.95 -21.21
N GLN A 76 21.13 1.94 -21.25
CA GLN A 76 22.33 2.02 -22.07
C GLN A 76 22.67 0.68 -22.72
N TRP A 77 22.93 0.70 -24.02
CA TRP A 77 23.50 -0.43 -24.76
C TRP A 77 25.03 -0.32 -24.75
N CYS A 78 25.70 -1.35 -24.22
CA CYS A 78 27.14 -1.51 -24.38
C CYS A 78 27.42 -2.62 -25.38
N SER A 79 28.40 -2.43 -26.28
CA SER A 79 28.81 -3.51 -27.16
C SER A 79 29.52 -4.60 -26.35
N PHE A 80 29.34 -5.85 -26.74
CA PHE A 80 29.92 -7.03 -26.07
C PHE A 80 31.45 -6.95 -25.95
N SER A 81 32.12 -6.40 -27.00
CA SER A 81 33.54 -6.18 -27.03
C SER A 81 34.07 -5.19 -25.97
N ALA A 82 33.22 -4.26 -25.51
CA ALA A 82 33.59 -3.33 -24.44
C ALA A 82 33.52 -3.97 -23.04
N VAL A 83 32.77 -5.07 -22.88
CA VAL A 83 32.67 -5.81 -21.62
C VAL A 83 33.84 -6.78 -21.45
N GLU A 84 34.27 -7.44 -22.53
CA GLU A 84 35.37 -8.40 -22.48
C GLU A 84 36.75 -7.76 -22.19
N ASN A 85 36.97 -6.52 -22.59
CA ASN A 85 38.24 -5.84 -22.37
C ASN A 85 38.46 -5.34 -20.92
N ASP A 86 37.44 -5.38 -20.08
CA ASP A 86 37.51 -4.92 -18.69
C ASP A 86 37.50 -6.07 -17.65
N ILE A 87 37.21 -7.29 -18.07
CA ILE A 87 37.39 -8.48 -17.24
C ILE A 87 38.81 -8.97 -17.56
N ASP A 88 39.70 -8.82 -16.59
CA ASP A 88 41.05 -9.37 -16.70
C ASP A 88 40.95 -10.90 -16.85
N SER A 89 40.94 -11.33 -18.12
CA SER A 89 40.81 -12.74 -18.50
C SER A 89 41.89 -13.62 -17.91
N ASP A 90 43.02 -13.04 -17.50
CA ASP A 90 44.12 -13.76 -16.89
C ASP A 90 43.89 -14.08 -15.40
N GLN A 91 43.05 -13.28 -14.71
CA GLN A 91 42.60 -13.60 -13.36
C GLN A 91 41.58 -14.76 -13.35
N ILE A 92 40.74 -14.86 -14.35
CA ILE A 92 39.80 -16.00 -14.49
C ILE A 92 40.54 -17.28 -14.86
N LYS A 93 41.53 -17.20 -15.75
CA LYS A 93 42.37 -18.35 -16.15
C LYS A 93 43.31 -18.82 -15.06
N ALA A 94 43.70 -17.96 -14.12
CA ALA A 94 44.61 -18.31 -13.03
C ALA A 94 43.94 -19.03 -11.85
N GLY A 95 42.64 -19.39 -11.94
CA GLY A 95 41.95 -20.10 -10.84
C GLY A 95 41.93 -19.33 -9.52
N LYS A 96 42.27 -18.05 -9.55
CA LYS A 96 42.07 -17.19 -8.38
C LYS A 96 40.57 -17.08 -8.16
N ALA A 97 40.10 -17.60 -7.03
CA ALA A 97 38.74 -17.51 -6.59
C ALA A 97 38.26 -16.04 -6.84
N VAL A 98 37.22 -15.89 -7.64
CA VAL A 98 36.51 -14.62 -7.73
C VAL A 98 36.27 -14.20 -6.29
N PRO A 99 36.72 -13.00 -5.83
CA PRO A 99 36.50 -12.60 -4.47
C PRO A 99 35.01 -12.82 -4.18
N GLN A 100 34.71 -13.71 -3.22
CA GLN A 100 33.33 -13.87 -2.79
C GLN A 100 32.89 -12.46 -2.44
N VAL A 101 31.93 -11.92 -3.19
CA VAL A 101 31.33 -10.65 -2.85
C VAL A 101 30.78 -10.84 -1.47
N ASN A 102 31.50 -10.34 -0.46
CA ASN A 102 31.03 -10.42 0.91
C ASN A 102 29.63 -9.85 0.92
N ARG A 103 28.65 -10.67 1.34
CA ARG A 103 27.29 -10.20 1.50
C ARG A 103 27.34 -8.94 2.33
N ARG A 104 26.85 -7.85 1.79
CA ARG A 104 26.89 -6.55 2.44
C ARG A 104 26.02 -6.50 3.66
N PHE A 105 24.87 -7.18 3.55
CA PHE A 105 23.92 -7.35 4.64
C PHE A 105 23.96 -8.83 5.02
N PRO A 106 24.51 -9.23 6.19
CA PRO A 106 24.39 -10.60 6.67
C PRO A 106 22.91 -10.98 6.70
N SER A 107 22.57 -12.23 6.43
CA SER A 107 21.19 -12.69 6.54
C SER A 107 20.68 -12.55 7.98
N ALA A 108 19.35 -12.53 8.18
CA ALA A 108 18.75 -12.37 9.50
C ALA A 108 19.23 -13.40 10.54
N TYR A 109 19.68 -14.56 10.09
CA TYR A 109 20.21 -15.66 10.93
C TYR A 109 21.72 -15.64 11.14
N GLU A 110 22.46 -14.69 10.58
CA GLU A 110 23.90 -14.57 10.87
C GLU A 110 24.14 -14.05 12.29
N THR A 111 25.11 -14.63 12.98
CA THR A 111 25.31 -14.41 14.42
C THR A 111 26.06 -13.12 14.74
N LEU A 112 26.85 -12.60 13.81
CA LEU A 112 27.65 -11.40 14.05
C LEU A 112 26.92 -10.16 13.53
N PRO A 113 26.67 -9.16 14.39
CA PRO A 113 26.19 -7.88 13.93
C PRO A 113 27.26 -7.22 13.06
N VAL A 114 26.90 -6.82 11.84
CA VAL A 114 27.76 -5.99 11.01
C VAL A 114 27.31 -4.56 11.20
N ALA A 115 28.10 -3.78 11.90
CA ALA A 115 27.90 -2.34 12.00
C ALA A 115 28.30 -1.69 10.67
N PHE A 116 27.46 -0.84 10.13
CA PHE A 116 27.83 0.02 9.01
C PHE A 116 28.66 1.18 9.53
N PRO A 117 29.87 1.43 8.99
CA PRO A 117 30.80 2.42 9.52
C PRO A 117 30.42 3.88 9.15
N PHE A 118 29.34 4.09 8.45
CA PHE A 118 28.89 5.41 8.04
C PHE A 118 27.48 5.71 8.53
N ARG A 119 27.23 6.99 8.76
CA ARG A 119 25.90 7.51 9.08
C ARG A 119 25.38 8.32 7.90
N ASN A 120 24.07 8.31 7.70
CA ASN A 120 23.46 9.19 6.73
C ASN A 120 23.57 10.66 7.23
N PRO A 121 24.24 11.55 6.48
CA PRO A 121 24.38 12.94 6.87
C PRO A 121 23.15 13.81 6.52
N LEU A 122 21.96 13.25 6.41
CA LEU A 122 20.75 14.02 6.13
C LEU A 122 20.62 15.19 7.10
N LYS A 123 20.31 16.36 6.55
CA LYS A 123 20.01 17.54 7.34
C LYS A 123 18.79 17.26 8.19
N ARG A 124 18.95 17.34 9.49
CA ARG A 124 17.89 17.01 10.46
C ARG A 124 17.06 18.23 10.80
N ASN A 125 15.76 18.03 10.95
CA ASN A 125 14.85 19.03 11.43
C ASN A 125 14.99 19.23 12.95
N ALA A 126 14.69 20.43 13.42
CA ALA A 126 14.82 20.80 14.84
C ALA A 126 13.83 20.02 15.75
N SER A 127 12.71 19.54 15.21
CA SER A 127 11.72 18.76 15.97
C SER A 127 12.27 17.46 16.55
N GLY A 128 13.33 16.94 15.94
CA GLY A 128 13.95 15.69 16.36
C GLY A 128 13.10 14.42 16.15
N ARG A 129 11.88 14.53 15.58
CA ARG A 129 11.03 13.35 15.27
C ARG A 129 11.54 12.72 13.98
N ARG A 130 11.77 11.39 14.02
CA ARG A 130 12.28 10.61 12.88
C ARG A 130 11.44 9.36 12.73
N VAL A 131 10.63 9.35 11.68
CA VAL A 131 9.59 8.35 11.48
C VAL A 131 9.92 7.53 10.23
N MET A 132 9.84 6.21 10.33
CA MET A 132 9.94 5.31 9.19
C MET A 132 8.61 4.63 8.92
N PHE A 133 8.12 4.75 7.69
CA PHE A 133 6.96 4.02 7.20
C PHE A 133 7.40 2.70 6.57
N LEU A 134 6.85 1.59 7.04
CA LEU A 134 6.92 0.29 6.38
C LEU A 134 5.62 0.04 5.65
N LEU A 135 5.67 0.13 4.31
CA LEU A 135 4.53 -0.04 3.41
C LEU A 135 4.65 -1.35 2.63
N PRO A 136 3.55 -1.93 2.13
CA PRO A 136 3.65 -2.99 1.14
C PRO A 136 4.18 -2.46 -0.19
N TRP A 137 3.57 -1.42 -0.71
CA TRP A 137 3.80 -0.79 -2.01
C TRP A 137 3.45 0.71 -1.97
N MET A 138 3.55 1.39 -3.12
CA MET A 138 3.14 2.78 -3.34
C MET A 138 2.30 2.84 -4.63
N VAL A 139 1.03 2.39 -4.54
CA VAL A 139 0.11 2.31 -5.68
C VAL A 139 -1.08 3.28 -5.51
N GLU A 140 -1.97 3.33 -6.49
CA GLU A 140 -3.15 4.16 -6.41
C GLU A 140 -4.24 3.49 -5.55
N GLY A 141 -4.57 4.09 -4.40
CA GLY A 141 -5.57 3.55 -3.49
C GLY A 141 -5.85 4.44 -2.28
N GLY A 142 -6.95 4.17 -1.58
CA GLY A 142 -7.35 4.95 -0.40
C GLY A 142 -6.32 4.91 0.72
N ALA A 143 -5.77 3.73 1.04
CA ALA A 143 -4.74 3.59 2.07
C ALA A 143 -3.45 4.33 1.72
N ASP A 144 -2.99 4.26 0.46
CA ASP A 144 -1.81 5.01 0.01
C ASP A 144 -2.06 6.51 0.03
N ARG A 145 -3.30 6.97 -0.25
CA ARG A 145 -3.67 8.37 -0.11
C ARG A 145 -3.57 8.84 1.34
N VAL A 146 -4.08 8.05 2.28
CA VAL A 146 -3.94 8.33 3.72
C VAL A 146 -2.47 8.41 4.12
N ASN A 147 -1.63 7.48 3.64
CA ASN A 147 -0.20 7.50 3.91
C ASN A 147 0.47 8.78 3.37
N ILE A 148 0.14 9.23 2.15
CA ILE A 148 0.66 10.47 1.58
C ILE A 148 0.26 11.68 2.42
N ASP A 149 -1.03 11.81 2.75
CA ASP A 149 -1.55 12.93 3.52
C ASP A 149 -0.95 12.96 4.95
N LEU A 150 -0.73 11.80 5.54
CA LEU A 150 -0.06 11.66 6.83
C LEU A 150 1.41 12.07 6.75
N ILE A 151 2.17 11.56 5.78
CA ILE A 151 3.58 11.92 5.59
C ILE A 151 3.72 13.42 5.37
N GLU A 152 2.87 14.00 4.53
CA GLU A 152 2.88 15.44 4.28
C GLU A 152 2.63 16.25 5.57
N GLY A 153 1.66 15.83 6.38
CA GLY A 153 1.39 16.45 7.68
C GLY A 153 2.54 16.32 8.66
N LEU A 154 3.19 15.16 8.73
CA LEU A 154 4.37 14.94 9.58
C LEU A 154 5.57 15.79 9.13
N VAL A 155 5.83 15.85 7.84
CA VAL A 155 6.91 16.68 7.27
C VAL A 155 6.63 18.15 7.51
N ALA A 156 5.40 18.62 7.33
CA ALA A 156 4.99 19.99 7.67
C ALA A 156 5.12 20.28 9.17
N GLY A 157 4.91 19.28 10.03
CA GLY A 157 5.16 19.34 11.47
C GLY A 157 6.64 19.24 11.85
N GLY A 158 7.54 19.18 10.89
CA GLY A 158 9.00 19.17 11.09
C GLY A 158 9.60 17.79 11.36
N ALA A 159 8.89 16.70 11.11
CA ALA A 159 9.45 15.35 11.21
C ALA A 159 10.33 15.02 9.98
N ASP A 160 11.39 14.25 10.22
CA ASP A 160 12.16 13.59 9.17
C ASP A 160 11.49 12.23 8.87
N VAL A 161 11.10 12.00 7.62
CA VAL A 161 10.35 10.80 7.24
C VAL A 161 11.17 9.95 6.28
N THR A 162 11.27 8.65 6.58
CA THR A 162 11.81 7.59 5.72
C THR A 162 10.67 6.69 5.28
N VAL A 163 10.59 6.34 3.99
CA VAL A 163 9.57 5.44 3.45
C VAL A 163 10.24 4.18 2.90
N CYS A 164 9.72 3.02 3.28
CA CYS A 164 10.26 1.73 2.89
C CYS A 164 9.16 0.79 2.40
N ALA A 165 9.13 0.48 1.10
CA ALA A 165 8.21 -0.47 0.51
C ALA A 165 8.83 -1.88 0.43
N THR A 166 8.04 -2.91 0.77
CA THR A 166 8.51 -4.28 1.01
C THR A 166 8.08 -5.28 -0.07
N LEU A 167 7.18 -4.91 -0.98
CA LEU A 167 6.66 -5.76 -2.06
C LEU A 167 7.01 -5.23 -3.44
N GLU A 168 7.11 -6.14 -4.39
CA GLU A 168 7.16 -5.80 -5.81
C GLU A 168 5.79 -5.27 -6.27
N ALA A 169 5.78 -4.16 -6.98
CA ALA A 169 4.62 -3.55 -7.60
C ALA A 169 5.06 -2.55 -8.68
N ASP A 170 4.12 -2.01 -9.43
CA ASP A 170 4.41 -0.94 -10.40
C ASP A 170 4.69 0.43 -9.75
N HIS A 171 4.42 0.57 -8.46
CA HIS A 171 4.70 1.75 -7.63
C HIS A 171 4.34 3.10 -8.30
N ARG A 172 3.18 3.18 -8.95
CA ARG A 172 2.76 4.37 -9.74
C ARG A 172 2.83 5.68 -8.96
N TRP A 173 2.69 5.61 -7.63
CA TRP A 173 2.75 6.79 -6.78
C TRP A 173 4.13 7.04 -6.13
N LEU A 174 5.15 6.27 -6.49
CA LEU A 174 6.52 6.51 -6.00
C LEU A 174 6.94 7.98 -6.13
N GLY A 175 6.63 8.63 -7.27
CA GLY A 175 6.92 10.04 -7.49
C GLY A 175 6.30 10.96 -6.44
N LYS A 176 5.04 10.71 -6.05
CA LYS A 176 4.33 11.50 -5.02
C LYS A 176 4.99 11.37 -3.64
N PHE A 177 5.42 10.16 -3.26
CA PHE A 177 6.18 9.97 -2.01
C PHE A 177 7.55 10.66 -2.06
N ALA A 178 8.24 10.60 -3.21
CA ALA A 178 9.54 11.22 -3.41
C ALA A 178 9.50 12.76 -3.45
N GLU A 179 8.35 13.37 -3.68
CA GLU A 179 8.14 14.81 -3.53
C GLU A 179 8.10 15.24 -2.06
N LEU A 180 7.64 14.36 -1.16
CA LEU A 180 7.49 14.64 0.27
C LEU A 180 8.78 14.39 1.05
N THR A 181 9.51 13.34 0.70
CA THR A 181 10.79 12.99 1.33
C THR A 181 11.77 12.43 0.31
N ARG A 182 13.07 12.70 0.53
CA ARG A 182 14.16 12.14 -0.29
C ARG A 182 14.49 10.69 0.08
N ASP A 183 14.04 10.24 1.23
CA ASP A 183 14.44 8.99 1.84
C ASP A 183 13.38 7.91 1.58
N VAL A 184 13.24 7.50 0.30
CA VAL A 184 12.25 6.52 -0.17
C VAL A 184 12.96 5.31 -0.76
N PHE A 185 12.66 4.12 -0.23
CA PHE A 185 13.28 2.85 -0.61
C PHE A 185 12.24 1.82 -1.03
N VAL A 186 12.39 1.27 -2.23
CA VAL A 186 11.65 0.11 -2.70
C VAL A 186 12.58 -1.09 -2.62
N LEU A 187 12.50 -1.85 -1.53
CA LEU A 187 13.48 -2.90 -1.23
C LEU A 187 13.64 -3.94 -2.34
N PRO A 188 12.56 -4.45 -2.97
CA PRO A 188 12.70 -5.44 -4.04
C PRO A 188 13.51 -4.97 -5.24
N ASN A 189 13.60 -3.64 -5.46
CA ASN A 189 14.28 -3.11 -6.63
C ASN A 189 15.81 -3.22 -6.55
N PHE A 190 16.38 -3.45 -5.35
CA PHE A 190 17.84 -3.41 -5.17
C PHE A 190 18.39 -4.39 -4.13
N LEU A 191 17.55 -5.11 -3.40
CA LEU A 191 17.97 -6.08 -2.39
C LEU A 191 17.38 -7.46 -2.65
N SER A 192 18.11 -8.47 -2.27
CA SER A 192 17.55 -9.81 -2.10
C SER A 192 16.66 -9.86 -0.84
N LEU A 193 15.63 -10.68 -0.86
CA LEU A 193 14.68 -10.80 0.25
C LEU A 193 15.38 -11.11 1.59
N SER A 194 16.45 -11.89 1.57
CA SER A 194 17.25 -12.24 2.76
C SER A 194 17.91 -11.03 3.44
N ASP A 195 18.08 -9.93 2.71
CA ASP A 195 18.76 -8.74 3.21
C ASP A 195 17.78 -7.70 3.77
N PHE A 196 16.46 -7.84 3.55
CA PHE A 196 15.45 -6.88 4.00
C PHE A 196 15.52 -6.60 5.51
N PRO A 197 15.54 -7.61 6.42
CA PRO A 197 15.54 -7.33 7.86
C PRO A 197 16.72 -6.47 8.28
N ARG A 198 17.88 -6.74 7.73
CA ARG A 198 19.11 -6.02 8.07
C ARG A 198 19.15 -4.62 7.48
N PHE A 199 18.62 -4.45 6.27
CA PHE A 199 18.56 -3.13 5.69
C PHE A 199 17.53 -2.25 6.40
N ILE A 200 16.38 -2.79 6.81
CA ILE A 200 15.42 -2.07 7.65
C ILE A 200 16.09 -1.65 8.97
N LEU A 201 16.80 -2.56 9.63
CA LEU A 201 17.53 -2.26 10.85
C LEU A 201 18.62 -1.19 10.61
N TYR A 202 19.36 -1.29 9.49
CA TYR A 202 20.32 -0.25 9.09
C TYR A 202 19.65 1.11 8.90
N LEU A 203 18.45 1.18 8.32
CA LEU A 203 17.71 2.43 8.21
C LEU A 203 17.35 2.98 9.60
N ILE A 204 16.88 2.14 10.51
CA ILE A 204 16.56 2.53 11.88
C ILE A 204 17.80 3.16 12.57
N GLU A 205 18.92 2.48 12.51
CA GLU A 205 20.17 2.92 13.16
C GLU A 205 20.77 4.16 12.50
N SER A 206 20.99 4.11 11.19
CA SER A 206 21.71 5.17 10.45
C SER A 206 20.96 6.49 10.43
N ARG A 207 19.63 6.44 10.48
CA ARG A 207 18.74 7.61 10.52
C ARG A 207 18.31 7.98 11.93
N SER A 208 18.69 7.14 12.90
CA SER A 208 18.25 7.25 14.30
C SER A 208 16.72 7.36 14.39
N ILE A 209 16.02 6.44 13.69
CA ILE A 209 14.55 6.38 13.68
C ILE A 209 14.05 6.15 15.10
N ASP A 210 13.20 7.04 15.57
CA ASP A 210 12.58 6.91 16.88
C ASP A 210 11.22 6.20 16.84
N THR A 211 10.54 6.22 15.68
CA THR A 211 9.24 5.57 15.51
C THR A 211 9.16 4.89 14.14
N VAL A 212 8.77 3.62 14.13
CA VAL A 212 8.43 2.87 12.92
C VAL A 212 6.92 2.69 12.86
N LEU A 213 6.30 3.15 11.77
CA LEU A 213 4.89 2.94 11.48
C LEU A 213 4.72 1.83 10.44
N ILE A 214 4.05 0.76 10.83
CA ILE A 214 3.68 -0.34 9.93
C ILE A 214 2.29 -0.06 9.36
N ALA A 215 2.21 0.30 8.07
CA ALA A 215 0.95 0.60 7.40
C ALA A 215 0.68 -0.42 6.29
N GLY A 216 -0.05 -1.46 6.61
CA GLY A 216 -0.46 -2.51 5.67
C GLY A 216 0.67 -3.45 5.20
N SER A 217 1.82 -3.50 5.87
CA SER A 217 2.92 -4.39 5.50
C SER A 217 2.89 -5.70 6.28
N THR A 218 2.39 -6.78 5.67
CA THR A 218 2.42 -8.12 6.26
C THR A 218 3.85 -8.54 6.67
N LEU A 219 4.84 -8.27 5.81
CA LEU A 219 6.23 -8.55 6.14
C LEU A 219 6.71 -7.70 7.32
N GLY A 220 6.25 -6.44 7.43
CA GLY A 220 6.53 -5.58 8.57
C GLY A 220 6.13 -6.22 9.90
N TYR A 221 4.90 -6.75 9.99
CA TYR A 221 4.45 -7.50 11.18
C TYR A 221 5.29 -8.75 11.42
N GLN A 222 5.55 -9.53 10.39
CA GLN A 222 6.31 -10.79 10.52
C GLN A 222 7.76 -10.56 10.96
N LEU A 223 8.37 -9.44 10.60
CA LEU A 223 9.71 -9.05 11.02
C LEU A 223 9.73 -8.33 12.39
N LEU A 224 8.57 -7.91 12.90
CA LEU A 224 8.47 -7.10 14.11
C LEU A 224 9.18 -7.72 15.32
N PRO A 225 9.08 -9.04 15.62
CA PRO A 225 9.81 -9.64 16.72
C PRO A 225 11.34 -9.49 16.62
N TYR A 226 11.88 -9.58 15.41
CA TYR A 226 13.30 -9.35 15.15
C TYR A 226 13.66 -7.87 15.29
N LEU A 227 12.91 -6.99 14.65
CA LEU A 227 13.18 -5.54 14.67
C LEU A 227 13.07 -4.99 16.10
N ARG A 228 12.05 -5.41 16.86
CA ARG A 228 11.87 -5.04 18.27
C ARG A 228 13.02 -5.47 19.14
N THR A 229 13.55 -6.70 18.93
CA THR A 229 14.67 -7.23 19.69
C THR A 229 15.98 -6.49 19.34
N MET A 230 16.17 -6.14 18.08
CA MET A 230 17.40 -5.51 17.62
C MET A 230 17.42 -3.99 17.81
N ALA A 231 16.24 -3.34 17.86
CA ALA A 231 16.08 -1.91 18.06
C ALA A 231 15.17 -1.61 19.28
N PRO A 232 15.62 -1.94 20.50
CA PRO A 232 14.78 -1.87 21.70
C PRO A 232 14.34 -0.46 22.08
N GLU A 233 15.04 0.57 21.63
CA GLU A 233 14.73 1.98 21.90
C GLU A 233 13.73 2.59 20.90
N THR A 234 13.50 1.92 19.76
CA THR A 234 12.60 2.40 18.71
C THR A 234 11.16 2.05 19.04
N ALA A 235 10.24 3.01 18.95
CA ALA A 235 8.81 2.75 19.08
C ALA A 235 8.27 2.11 17.79
N PHE A 236 7.38 1.12 17.93
CA PHE A 236 6.68 0.48 16.82
C PHE A 236 5.19 0.68 16.96
N VAL A 237 4.60 1.30 15.95
CA VAL A 237 3.17 1.60 15.86
C VAL A 237 2.66 1.01 14.56
N ASP A 238 1.41 0.58 14.51
CA ASP A 238 0.78 0.19 13.26
C ASP A 238 -0.41 1.08 12.91
N LEU A 239 -0.91 0.93 11.68
CA LEU A 239 -2.11 1.58 11.20
C LEU A 239 -2.98 0.56 10.46
N CYS A 240 -4.17 0.33 11.00
CA CYS A 240 -5.19 -0.55 10.44
C CYS A 240 -6.42 0.23 9.99
N HIS A 241 -6.94 -0.09 8.79
CA HIS A 241 -8.07 0.64 8.19
C HIS A 241 -9.38 -0.14 8.21
N THR A 242 -9.33 -1.46 8.05
CA THR A 242 -10.51 -2.34 8.00
C THR A 242 -10.11 -3.78 8.25
N GLU A 243 -11.04 -4.57 8.77
CA GLU A 243 -10.92 -6.02 8.82
C GLU A 243 -11.24 -6.63 7.44
N GLU A 244 -10.47 -7.64 7.07
CA GLU A 244 -10.63 -8.35 5.78
C GLU A 244 -10.86 -9.84 6.05
N MET A 245 -12.12 -10.21 6.30
CA MET A 245 -12.48 -11.56 6.73
C MET A 245 -12.08 -12.65 5.73
N HIS A 246 -12.07 -12.34 4.43
CA HIS A 246 -11.71 -13.26 3.36
C HIS A 246 -10.20 -13.36 3.12
N TRP A 247 -9.41 -12.48 3.72
CA TRP A 247 -7.96 -12.44 3.57
C TRP A 247 -7.26 -12.62 4.92
N LEU A 248 -6.42 -13.63 5.01
CA LEU A 248 -5.65 -13.96 6.22
C LEU A 248 -6.50 -14.02 7.51
N ASN A 249 -7.79 -14.35 7.37
CA ASN A 249 -8.74 -14.49 8.48
C ASN A 249 -8.84 -13.22 9.35
N GLY A 250 -9.04 -12.08 8.74
CA GLY A 250 -9.20 -10.78 9.39
C GLY A 250 -8.16 -9.71 9.01
N GLY A 251 -7.23 -10.04 8.12
CA GLY A 251 -6.29 -9.07 7.56
C GLY A 251 -5.26 -8.54 8.55
N HIS A 252 -4.82 -7.31 8.32
CA HIS A 252 -3.81 -6.64 9.15
C HIS A 252 -4.24 -6.41 10.60
N PRO A 253 -5.52 -6.09 10.93
CA PRO A 253 -5.95 -5.98 12.32
C PRO A 253 -5.73 -7.26 13.13
N ARG A 254 -5.94 -8.43 12.53
CA ARG A 254 -5.62 -9.70 13.21
C ARG A 254 -4.13 -9.88 13.45
N PHE A 255 -3.27 -9.43 12.50
CA PHE A 255 -1.82 -9.41 12.73
C PHE A 255 -1.45 -8.46 13.87
N ALA A 256 -2.04 -7.26 13.90
CA ALA A 256 -1.82 -6.28 14.96
C ALA A 256 -2.09 -6.89 16.35
N VAL A 257 -3.24 -7.55 16.54
CA VAL A 257 -3.56 -8.26 17.79
C VAL A 257 -2.54 -9.36 18.07
N GLY A 258 -2.17 -10.16 17.06
CA GLY A 258 -1.21 -11.25 17.22
C GLY A 258 0.21 -10.80 17.57
N TYR A 259 0.58 -9.58 17.19
CA TYR A 259 1.90 -8.98 17.44
C TYR A 259 1.88 -7.83 18.45
N GLN A 260 0.77 -7.62 19.19
CA GLN A 260 0.57 -6.47 20.08
C GLN A 260 1.65 -6.34 21.16
N ASP A 261 2.27 -7.44 21.62
CA ASP A 261 3.36 -7.40 22.60
C ASP A 261 4.64 -6.76 22.03
N ALA A 262 4.79 -6.79 20.71
CA ALA A 262 5.90 -6.17 20.02
C ALA A 262 5.57 -4.74 19.51
N LEU A 263 4.31 -4.31 19.56
CA LEU A 263 3.84 -2.97 19.27
C LEU A 263 3.73 -2.12 20.55
N ASP A 264 4.03 -0.84 20.45
CA ASP A 264 3.81 0.12 21.54
C ASP A 264 2.38 0.66 21.52
N LEU A 265 1.83 0.90 20.32
CA LEU A 265 0.44 1.29 20.09
C LEU A 265 -0.09 0.66 18.80
N ASN A 266 -1.40 0.39 18.79
CA ASN A 266 -2.18 0.00 17.62
C ASN A 266 -3.11 1.16 17.23
N VAL A 267 -2.98 1.71 16.03
CA VAL A 267 -3.85 2.78 15.55
C VAL A 267 -4.87 2.22 14.57
N VAL A 268 -6.12 2.53 14.80
CA VAL A 268 -7.25 2.09 13.98
C VAL A 268 -8.04 3.29 13.47
N SER A 269 -8.59 3.18 12.25
CA SER A 269 -9.31 4.28 11.61
C SER A 269 -10.77 4.43 12.08
N THR A 270 -11.28 3.50 12.91
CA THR A 270 -12.69 3.49 13.35
C THR A 270 -12.83 2.88 14.76
N ARG A 271 -13.88 3.26 15.47
CA ARG A 271 -14.29 2.59 16.72
C ARG A 271 -14.74 1.15 16.46
N HIS A 272 -15.49 0.95 15.37
CA HIS A 272 -15.88 -0.40 14.93
C HIS A 272 -14.67 -1.34 14.89
N LEU A 273 -13.56 -0.89 14.30
CA LEU A 273 -12.34 -1.71 14.19
C LEU A 273 -11.66 -1.89 15.56
N SER A 274 -11.67 -0.86 16.42
CA SER A 274 -11.22 -0.99 17.82
C SER A 274 -11.98 -2.09 18.54
N ASP A 275 -13.32 -2.01 18.53
CA ASP A 275 -14.19 -3.00 19.17
C ASP A 275 -13.99 -4.41 18.59
N TRP A 276 -13.75 -4.49 17.27
CA TRP A 276 -13.47 -5.76 16.60
C TRP A 276 -12.14 -6.36 17.07
N MET A 277 -11.08 -5.55 17.18
CA MET A 277 -9.77 -5.98 17.67
C MET A 277 -9.81 -6.36 19.15
N GLU A 278 -10.57 -5.63 19.99
CA GLU A 278 -10.76 -5.96 21.39
C GLU A 278 -11.47 -7.31 21.57
N ARG A 279 -12.47 -7.62 20.75
CA ARG A 279 -13.11 -8.96 20.72
C ARG A 279 -12.13 -10.07 20.34
N LEU A 280 -11.05 -9.77 19.62
CA LEU A 280 -9.96 -10.71 19.34
C LEU A 280 -8.89 -10.78 20.43
N GLY A 281 -8.99 -9.95 21.47
CA GLY A 281 -8.04 -9.91 22.58
C GLY A 281 -6.98 -8.83 22.48
N ALA A 282 -7.23 -7.76 21.72
CA ALA A 282 -6.38 -6.58 21.76
C ALA A 282 -6.43 -5.94 23.15
N ASP A 283 -5.30 -5.42 23.60
CA ASP A 283 -5.19 -4.63 24.82
C ASP A 283 -5.77 -3.23 24.58
N PRO A 284 -6.90 -2.84 25.23
CA PRO A 284 -7.52 -1.54 25.00
C PRO A 284 -6.60 -0.36 25.35
N GLU A 285 -5.64 -0.55 26.26
CA GLU A 285 -4.69 0.50 26.62
C GLU A 285 -3.71 0.83 25.48
N LYS A 286 -3.54 -0.09 24.52
CA LYS A 286 -2.68 0.09 23.35
C LYS A 286 -3.44 0.55 22.11
N VAL A 287 -4.76 0.46 22.05
CA VAL A 287 -5.54 0.84 20.86
C VAL A 287 -5.85 2.34 20.88
N ARG A 288 -5.62 3.00 19.75
CA ARG A 288 -5.98 4.41 19.55
C ARG A 288 -6.83 4.55 18.31
N VAL A 289 -8.02 5.11 18.48
CA VAL A 289 -8.88 5.45 17.34
C VAL A 289 -8.46 6.79 16.76
N MET A 290 -8.16 6.79 15.47
CA MET A 290 -7.79 7.99 14.76
C MET A 290 -8.43 8.02 13.38
N TYR A 291 -9.39 8.90 13.22
CA TYR A 291 -10.07 9.07 11.95
C TYR A 291 -9.19 9.71 10.88
N THR A 292 -9.41 9.28 9.65
CA THR A 292 -8.75 9.90 8.49
C THR A 292 -9.30 11.30 8.27
N GLY A 293 -8.43 12.28 8.29
CA GLY A 293 -8.77 13.65 7.89
C GLY A 293 -8.42 13.90 6.43
N ILE A 294 -9.17 14.77 5.81
CA ILE A 294 -8.97 15.14 4.41
C ILE A 294 -8.55 16.61 4.26
N LYS A 295 -7.84 16.88 3.17
CA LYS A 295 -7.56 18.24 2.68
C LYS A 295 -8.70 18.61 1.73
N SER A 296 -9.87 18.94 2.25
CA SER A 296 -10.97 19.31 1.39
C SER A 296 -11.05 20.82 1.20
N GLN A 297 -11.03 21.24 -0.05
CA GLN A 297 -11.64 22.49 -0.47
C GLN A 297 -12.76 22.09 -1.45
N PRO A 298 -14.00 22.02 -0.98
CA PRO A 298 -15.11 21.67 -1.85
C PRO A 298 -15.21 22.70 -2.98
N VAL A 299 -15.24 22.19 -4.21
CA VAL A 299 -15.53 23.02 -5.39
C VAL A 299 -16.99 23.41 -5.30
N SER A 300 -17.29 24.70 -5.25
CA SER A 300 -18.66 25.21 -5.29
C SER A 300 -18.98 25.66 -6.70
N LEU A 301 -20.03 25.11 -7.28
CA LEU A 301 -20.54 25.52 -8.60
C LEU A 301 -21.90 26.21 -8.43
N SER A 302 -22.16 27.22 -9.28
CA SER A 302 -23.50 27.75 -9.48
C SER A 302 -24.39 26.73 -10.19
N GLU A 303 -25.69 26.85 -10.07
CA GLU A 303 -26.64 25.95 -10.77
C GLU A 303 -26.41 25.92 -12.30
N SER A 304 -26.06 27.06 -12.88
CA SER A 304 -25.74 27.17 -14.32
C SER A 304 -24.50 26.39 -14.70
N GLU A 305 -23.43 26.47 -13.89
CA GLU A 305 -22.19 25.72 -14.10
C GLU A 305 -22.40 24.21 -13.89
N ARG A 306 -23.15 23.84 -12.84
CA ARG A 306 -23.57 22.45 -12.60
C ARG A 306 -24.31 21.87 -13.80
N GLY A 307 -25.35 22.61 -14.30
CA GLY A 307 -26.10 22.21 -15.48
C GLY A 307 -25.22 22.08 -16.73
N ALA A 308 -24.26 23.00 -16.92
CA ALA A 308 -23.34 22.93 -18.05
C ALA A 308 -22.45 21.66 -18.02
N VAL A 309 -21.95 21.29 -16.86
CA VAL A 309 -21.17 20.06 -16.68
C VAL A 309 -22.01 18.82 -16.99
N LEU A 310 -23.24 18.74 -16.45
CA LEU A 310 -24.13 17.60 -16.69
C LEU A 310 -24.52 17.47 -18.17
N ARG A 311 -24.84 18.60 -18.84
CA ARG A 311 -25.08 18.62 -20.31
C ARG A 311 -23.85 18.15 -21.10
N GLY A 312 -22.65 18.48 -20.63
CA GLY A 312 -21.39 17.96 -21.23
C GLY A 312 -21.27 16.45 -21.22
N PHE A 313 -21.89 15.80 -20.25
CA PHE A 313 -22.04 14.34 -20.18
C PHE A 313 -23.30 13.82 -20.88
N ALA A 314 -24.07 14.64 -21.54
CA ALA A 314 -25.40 14.32 -22.07
C ALA A 314 -26.35 13.75 -20.99
N LEU A 315 -26.35 14.35 -19.80
CA LEU A 315 -27.18 14.01 -18.65
C LEU A 315 -28.22 15.09 -18.38
N ASP A 316 -29.31 14.72 -17.72
CA ASP A 316 -30.40 15.59 -17.36
C ASP A 316 -30.04 16.52 -16.18
N GLU A 317 -29.99 17.81 -16.37
CA GLU A 317 -29.61 18.80 -15.34
C GLU A 317 -30.59 18.89 -14.16
N HIS A 318 -31.83 18.37 -14.32
CA HIS A 318 -32.86 18.39 -13.29
C HIS A 318 -33.06 17.05 -12.58
N ALA A 319 -32.34 16.01 -12.98
CA ALA A 319 -32.42 14.72 -12.34
C ALA A 319 -31.50 14.62 -11.10
N LEU A 320 -31.87 13.76 -10.16
CA LEU A 320 -31.01 13.42 -9.01
C LEU A 320 -29.68 12.86 -9.51
N THR A 321 -28.57 13.49 -9.20
CA THR A 321 -27.25 13.03 -9.65
C THR A 321 -26.59 12.17 -8.59
N ILE A 322 -26.48 10.87 -8.90
CA ILE A 322 -25.85 9.85 -8.07
C ILE A 322 -24.39 9.71 -8.50
N ILE A 323 -23.49 9.57 -7.54
CA ILE A 323 -22.10 9.27 -7.80
C ILE A 323 -21.69 7.99 -7.07
N PHE A 324 -20.89 7.17 -7.72
CA PHE A 324 -20.20 6.00 -7.15
C PHE A 324 -18.71 6.13 -7.44
N ALA A 325 -17.86 5.86 -6.45
CA ALA A 325 -16.41 5.81 -6.63
C ALA A 325 -15.79 4.66 -5.86
N GLY A 326 -15.02 3.85 -6.57
CA GLY A 326 -14.29 2.73 -5.95
C GLY A 326 -13.78 1.73 -6.98
N ARG A 327 -12.97 0.79 -6.52
CA ARG A 327 -12.53 -0.32 -7.36
C ARG A 327 -13.74 -1.15 -7.80
N MET A 328 -13.79 -1.53 -9.05
CA MET A 328 -14.83 -2.42 -9.58
C MET A 328 -14.54 -3.87 -9.20
N CYS A 329 -14.74 -4.22 -7.93
CA CYS A 329 -14.45 -5.53 -7.34
C CYS A 329 -15.58 -5.95 -6.39
N ASP A 330 -15.54 -7.19 -5.91
CA ASP A 330 -16.57 -7.77 -5.02
C ASP A 330 -16.79 -6.94 -3.76
N GLN A 331 -15.73 -6.36 -3.17
CA GLN A 331 -15.84 -5.49 -2.00
C GLN A 331 -16.79 -4.30 -2.25
N LYS A 332 -16.71 -3.65 -3.40
CA LYS A 332 -17.51 -2.45 -3.72
C LYS A 332 -18.86 -2.75 -4.37
N ARG A 333 -19.13 -4.02 -4.71
CA ARG A 333 -20.38 -4.55 -5.25
C ARG A 333 -20.96 -3.74 -6.41
N PRO A 334 -20.18 -3.48 -7.49
CA PRO A 334 -20.70 -2.69 -8.62
C PRO A 334 -21.90 -3.37 -9.31
N LEU A 335 -21.98 -4.70 -9.31
CA LEU A 335 -23.12 -5.39 -9.90
C LEU A 335 -24.40 -5.13 -9.08
N LYS A 336 -24.30 -4.99 -7.76
CA LYS A 336 -25.41 -4.58 -6.90
C LYS A 336 -25.82 -3.13 -7.18
N LEU A 337 -24.88 -2.24 -7.44
CA LEU A 337 -25.17 -0.89 -7.89
C LEU A 337 -26.02 -0.90 -9.17
N ALA A 338 -25.66 -1.70 -10.19
CA ALA A 338 -26.44 -1.83 -11.42
C ALA A 338 -27.89 -2.30 -11.15
N GLU A 339 -28.05 -3.27 -10.24
CA GLU A 339 -29.37 -3.76 -9.82
C GLU A 339 -30.21 -2.67 -9.15
N ILE A 340 -29.63 -1.92 -8.21
CA ILE A 340 -30.29 -0.78 -7.53
C ILE A 340 -30.74 0.27 -8.56
N LEU A 341 -29.88 0.69 -9.48
CA LEU A 341 -30.19 1.66 -10.51
C LEU A 341 -31.29 1.18 -11.46
N SER A 342 -31.28 -0.11 -11.82
CA SER A 342 -32.34 -0.72 -12.64
C SER A 342 -33.70 -0.65 -11.96
N VAL A 343 -33.79 -1.06 -10.69
CA VAL A 343 -35.05 -1.01 -9.93
C VAL A 343 -35.49 0.43 -9.68
N ALA A 344 -34.57 1.36 -9.44
CA ALA A 344 -34.87 2.78 -9.30
C ALA A 344 -35.53 3.35 -10.57
N LYS A 345 -35.00 3.04 -11.77
CA LYS A 345 -35.60 3.41 -13.06
C LYS A 345 -37.00 2.81 -13.21
N GLN A 346 -37.18 1.52 -12.92
CA GLN A 346 -38.48 0.85 -12.99
C GLN A 346 -39.52 1.47 -12.05
N ARG A 347 -39.09 2.01 -10.91
CA ARG A 347 -39.97 2.71 -9.94
C ARG A 347 -40.11 4.20 -10.22
N GLY A 348 -39.67 4.67 -11.39
CA GLY A 348 -39.84 6.04 -11.86
C GLY A 348 -38.96 7.08 -11.21
N VAL A 349 -37.86 6.70 -10.55
CA VAL A 349 -36.86 7.66 -10.08
C VAL A 349 -36.14 8.27 -11.28
N ARG A 350 -36.17 9.57 -11.38
CA ARG A 350 -35.44 10.31 -12.39
C ARG A 350 -34.06 10.66 -11.87
N PHE A 351 -33.01 9.99 -12.41
CA PHE A 351 -31.66 10.13 -11.93
C PHE A 351 -30.62 10.15 -13.05
N ASN A 352 -29.44 10.67 -12.75
CA ASN A 352 -28.17 10.44 -13.43
C ASN A 352 -27.26 9.60 -12.52
N ALA A 353 -26.33 8.82 -13.07
CA ALA A 353 -25.32 8.12 -12.31
C ALA A 353 -23.92 8.28 -12.93
N LEU A 354 -23.00 8.85 -12.17
CA LEU A 354 -21.58 8.98 -12.50
C LEU A 354 -20.81 7.87 -11.78
N VAL A 355 -20.22 6.95 -12.55
CA VAL A 355 -19.57 5.77 -12.00
C VAL A 355 -18.07 5.83 -12.28
N ILE A 356 -17.27 5.92 -11.21
CA ILE A 356 -15.82 6.14 -11.25
C ILE A 356 -15.10 4.94 -10.67
N GLY A 357 -14.16 4.39 -11.41
CA GLY A 357 -13.29 3.30 -10.98
C GLY A 357 -12.97 2.31 -12.07
N GLU A 358 -11.98 1.48 -11.81
CA GLU A 358 -11.52 0.36 -12.61
C GLU A 358 -11.53 -0.91 -11.77
N GLY A 359 -11.50 -2.07 -12.41
CA GLY A 359 -11.39 -3.36 -11.75
C GLY A 359 -11.99 -4.49 -12.60
N GLU A 360 -11.83 -5.70 -12.09
CA GLU A 360 -12.20 -6.95 -12.77
C GLU A 360 -13.70 -7.07 -13.08
N LEU A 361 -14.57 -6.43 -12.29
CA LEU A 361 -16.02 -6.46 -12.50
C LEU A 361 -16.54 -5.36 -13.44
N ARG A 362 -15.66 -4.45 -13.96
CA ARG A 362 -16.10 -3.39 -14.88
C ARG A 362 -16.79 -3.92 -16.13
N PRO A 363 -16.26 -4.94 -16.86
CA PRO A 363 -16.93 -5.46 -18.04
C PRO A 363 -18.32 -6.06 -17.73
N ALA A 364 -18.45 -6.77 -16.60
CA ALA A 364 -19.73 -7.32 -16.16
C ALA A 364 -20.74 -6.22 -15.79
N PHE A 365 -20.28 -5.16 -15.12
CA PHE A 365 -21.08 -3.99 -14.80
C PHE A 365 -21.61 -3.30 -16.07
N GLU A 366 -20.74 -3.00 -17.03
CA GLU A 366 -21.12 -2.37 -18.31
C GLU A 366 -22.13 -3.24 -19.09
N SER A 367 -21.98 -4.56 -19.04
CA SER A 367 -22.94 -5.50 -19.63
C SER A 367 -24.32 -5.40 -18.97
N LEU A 368 -24.39 -5.29 -17.64
CA LEU A 368 -25.66 -5.08 -16.92
C LEU A 368 -26.28 -3.72 -17.21
N ILE A 369 -25.50 -2.65 -17.34
CA ILE A 369 -25.99 -1.32 -17.72
C ILE A 369 -26.68 -1.38 -19.10
N ALA A 370 -26.09 -2.10 -20.06
CA ALA A 370 -26.71 -2.32 -21.36
C ALA A 370 -27.95 -3.20 -21.29
N GLN A 371 -27.90 -4.30 -20.52
CA GLN A 371 -29.03 -5.23 -20.34
C GLN A 371 -30.25 -4.55 -19.68
N TYR A 372 -30.01 -3.65 -18.73
CA TYR A 372 -31.06 -2.93 -18.00
C TYR A 372 -31.48 -1.63 -18.71
N ASP A 373 -30.97 -1.37 -19.91
CA ASP A 373 -31.27 -0.15 -20.70
C ASP A 373 -30.99 1.14 -19.88
N LEU A 374 -29.86 1.21 -19.20
CA LEU A 374 -29.44 2.34 -18.37
C LEU A 374 -28.47 3.30 -19.08
N GLY A 375 -28.24 3.15 -20.37
CA GLY A 375 -27.24 3.91 -21.13
C GLY A 375 -27.50 5.40 -21.22
N THR A 376 -28.72 5.84 -21.00
CA THR A 376 -29.09 7.28 -20.97
C THR A 376 -28.82 7.92 -19.63
N GLU A 377 -28.90 7.19 -18.53
CA GLU A 377 -28.75 7.68 -17.17
C GLU A 377 -27.32 7.52 -16.62
N VAL A 378 -26.61 6.46 -17.04
CA VAL A 378 -25.32 6.05 -16.45
C VAL A 378 -24.15 6.43 -17.32
N ARG A 379 -23.11 7.01 -16.71
CA ARG A 379 -21.80 7.26 -17.34
C ARG A 379 -20.71 6.54 -16.57
N VAL A 380 -20.09 5.54 -17.21
CA VAL A 380 -18.93 4.82 -16.68
C VAL A 380 -17.68 5.57 -17.10
N LEU A 381 -17.01 6.23 -16.15
CA LEU A 381 -15.96 7.21 -16.44
C LEU A 381 -14.55 6.63 -16.30
N GLY A 382 -14.41 5.38 -15.79
CA GLY A 382 -13.12 4.79 -15.48
C GLY A 382 -12.42 5.45 -14.29
N ALA A 383 -11.14 5.17 -14.10
CA ALA A 383 -10.34 5.87 -13.10
C ALA A 383 -10.18 7.34 -13.47
N LYS A 384 -10.25 8.23 -12.48
CA LYS A 384 -10.12 9.68 -12.65
C LYS A 384 -9.06 10.25 -11.73
N PRO A 385 -8.29 11.26 -12.17
CA PRO A 385 -7.46 12.06 -11.28
C PRO A 385 -8.30 12.67 -10.14
N HIS A 386 -7.66 12.84 -8.98
CA HIS A 386 -8.35 13.36 -7.78
C HIS A 386 -9.04 14.74 -8.00
N ALA A 387 -8.43 15.63 -8.80
CA ALA A 387 -9.04 16.91 -9.13
C ALA A 387 -10.36 16.75 -9.92
N ASP A 388 -10.42 15.79 -10.85
CA ASP A 388 -11.63 15.48 -11.61
C ASP A 388 -12.70 14.88 -10.69
N TRP A 389 -12.31 14.02 -9.76
CA TRP A 389 -13.19 13.47 -8.73
C TRP A 389 -13.88 14.59 -7.92
N LEU A 390 -13.09 15.55 -7.40
CA LEU A 390 -13.65 16.69 -6.66
C LEU A 390 -14.61 17.54 -7.52
N SER A 391 -14.31 17.71 -8.80
CA SER A 391 -15.19 18.42 -9.73
C SER A 391 -16.50 17.66 -9.99
N LEU A 392 -16.47 16.33 -10.03
CA LEU A 392 -17.64 15.48 -10.18
C LEU A 392 -18.49 15.44 -8.92
N LEU A 393 -17.88 15.51 -7.73
CA LEU A 393 -18.61 15.68 -6.47
C LEU A 393 -19.43 16.97 -6.47
N ALA A 394 -18.89 18.06 -7.01
CA ALA A 394 -19.59 19.36 -7.04
C ALA A 394 -20.89 19.36 -7.86
N VAL A 395 -21.07 18.39 -8.77
CA VAL A 395 -22.31 18.22 -9.54
C VAL A 395 -23.22 17.12 -9.01
N SER A 396 -22.81 16.41 -7.96
CA SER A 396 -23.50 15.23 -7.43
C SER A 396 -24.38 15.58 -6.22
N ASP A 397 -25.48 14.89 -6.07
CA ASP A 397 -26.42 15.04 -4.96
C ASP A 397 -26.26 13.90 -3.93
N VAL A 398 -25.96 12.68 -4.40
CA VAL A 398 -25.96 11.44 -3.60
C VAL A 398 -24.73 10.61 -3.90
N LEU A 399 -24.01 10.19 -2.85
CA LEU A 399 -23.05 9.09 -2.92
C LEU A 399 -23.79 7.77 -2.69
N LEU A 400 -23.77 6.87 -3.67
CA LEU A 400 -24.36 5.54 -3.53
C LEU A 400 -23.26 4.48 -3.42
N MET A 401 -23.13 3.82 -2.26
CA MET A 401 -22.04 2.88 -2.00
C MET A 401 -22.54 1.61 -1.29
N PRO A 402 -22.92 0.58 -2.06
CA PRO A 402 -23.48 -0.67 -1.53
C PRO A 402 -22.39 -1.69 -1.16
N SER A 403 -21.27 -1.24 -0.61
CA SER A 403 -20.09 -2.07 -0.34
C SER A 403 -20.39 -3.25 0.56
N GLU A 404 -19.68 -4.37 0.38
CA GLU A 404 -19.79 -5.58 1.21
C GLU A 404 -19.15 -5.37 2.60
N TYR A 405 -18.01 -4.70 2.63
CA TYR A 405 -17.31 -4.31 3.87
C TYR A 405 -16.50 -3.04 3.63
N GLU A 406 -16.38 -2.21 4.65
CA GLU A 406 -15.58 -0.98 4.69
C GLU A 406 -15.02 -0.75 6.09
N GLY A 407 -13.92 0.02 6.20
CA GLY A 407 -13.66 0.80 7.41
C GLY A 407 -14.49 2.09 7.37
N ILE A 408 -13.81 3.23 7.16
CA ILE A 408 -14.45 4.45 6.68
C ILE A 408 -13.81 4.78 5.32
N SER A 409 -14.64 4.84 4.28
CA SER A 409 -14.15 5.15 2.94
C SER A 409 -13.71 6.62 2.83
N VAL A 410 -12.52 6.88 2.28
CA VAL A 410 -12.07 8.25 1.97
C VAL A 410 -13.06 8.94 1.03
N ALA A 411 -13.62 8.21 0.05
CA ALA A 411 -14.63 8.75 -0.85
C ALA A 411 -15.91 9.19 -0.11
N LEU A 412 -16.27 8.51 0.99
CA LEU A 412 -17.39 8.93 1.86
C LEU A 412 -17.08 10.26 2.53
N ILE A 413 -15.90 10.41 3.15
CA ILE A 413 -15.49 11.65 3.82
C ILE A 413 -15.45 12.81 2.83
N GLU A 414 -14.85 12.61 1.65
CA GLU A 414 -14.73 13.64 0.59
C GLU A 414 -16.11 14.01 0.03
N SER A 415 -17.02 13.06 -0.16
CA SER A 415 -18.38 13.31 -0.59
C SER A 415 -19.16 14.14 0.42
N MET A 416 -19.09 13.76 1.71
CA MET A 416 -19.73 14.52 2.78
C MET A 416 -19.16 15.94 2.91
N ALA A 417 -17.86 16.12 2.74
CA ALA A 417 -17.22 17.43 2.70
C ALA A 417 -17.73 18.30 1.55
N ALA A 418 -17.98 17.70 0.40
CA ALA A 418 -18.60 18.39 -0.74
C ALA A 418 -20.10 18.65 -0.55
N GLY A 419 -20.73 18.07 0.48
CA GLY A 419 -22.17 18.15 0.72
C GLY A 419 -22.98 17.20 -0.15
N VAL A 420 -22.38 16.09 -0.57
CA VAL A 420 -23.05 14.98 -1.25
C VAL A 420 -23.60 14.02 -0.19
N VAL A 421 -24.91 13.75 -0.24
CA VAL A 421 -25.60 12.95 0.79
C VAL A 421 -25.25 11.48 0.63
N PRO A 422 -24.69 10.80 1.64
CA PRO A 422 -24.37 9.39 1.56
C PRO A 422 -25.61 8.50 1.71
N VAL A 423 -25.73 7.51 0.81
CA VAL A 423 -26.62 6.36 0.90
C VAL A 423 -25.75 5.12 0.79
N VAL A 424 -25.37 4.55 1.91
CA VAL A 424 -24.30 3.57 1.98
C VAL A 424 -24.72 2.32 2.74
N ALA A 425 -24.02 1.21 2.52
CA ALA A 425 -24.25 0.00 3.29
C ALA A 425 -23.93 0.22 4.78
N ASP A 426 -24.70 -0.38 5.66
CA ASP A 426 -24.47 -0.39 7.11
C ASP A 426 -23.41 -1.47 7.45
N VAL A 427 -22.14 -1.12 7.19
CA VAL A 427 -20.99 -2.02 7.37
C VAL A 427 -19.79 -1.26 7.92
N GLY A 428 -18.99 -1.95 8.74
CA GLY A 428 -17.77 -1.39 9.32
C GLY A 428 -18.04 -0.14 10.13
N GLY A 429 -17.22 0.88 9.97
CA GLY A 429 -17.33 2.16 10.69
C GLY A 429 -18.15 3.24 9.96
N GLN A 430 -18.95 2.90 8.95
CA GLN A 430 -19.70 3.92 8.22
C GLN A 430 -20.79 4.59 9.06
N ASP A 431 -21.34 3.89 10.06
CA ASP A 431 -22.29 4.42 11.05
C ASP A 431 -21.69 5.51 11.95
N GLU A 432 -20.36 5.60 12.01
CA GLU A 432 -19.67 6.66 12.78
C GLU A 432 -19.73 8.04 12.11
N LEU A 433 -20.00 8.07 10.79
CA LEU A 433 -20.19 9.30 10.01
C LEU A 433 -21.62 9.48 9.52
N VAL A 434 -22.28 8.40 9.16
CA VAL A 434 -23.59 8.43 8.54
C VAL A 434 -24.67 8.12 9.58
N GLY A 435 -25.46 9.13 9.91
CA GLY A 435 -26.58 9.03 10.82
C GLY A 435 -27.83 9.70 10.24
N VAL A 436 -28.87 9.79 11.05
CA VAL A 436 -30.17 10.35 10.62
C VAL A 436 -30.05 11.76 10.04
N GLU A 437 -29.13 12.58 10.55
CA GLU A 437 -28.94 13.97 10.09
C GLU A 437 -28.07 14.06 8.82
N THR A 438 -27.16 13.10 8.61
CA THR A 438 -26.13 13.20 7.56
C THR A 438 -26.39 12.32 6.34
N GLY A 439 -27.17 11.22 6.48
CA GLY A 439 -27.37 10.31 5.36
C GLY A 439 -28.28 9.14 5.68
N TYR A 440 -28.02 8.02 5.00
CA TYR A 440 -28.79 6.79 5.14
C TYR A 440 -27.88 5.58 5.16
N LEU A 441 -28.08 4.72 6.14
CA LEU A 441 -27.46 3.40 6.25
C LEU A 441 -28.44 2.32 5.80
N VAL A 442 -28.00 1.46 4.91
CA VAL A 442 -28.80 0.36 4.38
C VAL A 442 -28.18 -0.98 4.78
N GLN A 443 -28.87 -1.71 5.63
CA GLN A 443 -28.43 -3.04 6.06
C GLN A 443 -28.48 -4.03 4.89
N HIS A 444 -27.53 -4.96 4.83
CA HIS A 444 -27.58 -6.10 3.90
C HIS A 444 -28.79 -7.00 4.18
N GLY A 445 -29.26 -7.69 3.16
CA GLY A 445 -30.37 -8.60 3.26
C GLY A 445 -31.17 -8.71 1.95
N GLU A 446 -32.21 -9.53 1.96
CA GLU A 446 -33.02 -9.80 0.76
C GLU A 446 -33.69 -8.54 0.20
N ASP A 447 -34.07 -7.60 1.08
CA ASP A 447 -34.75 -6.35 0.66
C ASP A 447 -33.78 -5.17 0.52
N GLU A 448 -32.48 -5.36 0.55
CA GLU A 448 -31.51 -4.23 0.50
C GLU A 448 -31.72 -3.33 -0.71
N VAL A 449 -31.96 -3.90 -1.89
CA VAL A 449 -32.24 -3.16 -3.14
C VAL A 449 -33.48 -2.29 -2.99
N ALA A 450 -34.55 -2.83 -2.41
CA ALA A 450 -35.79 -2.09 -2.20
C ALA A 450 -35.59 -0.92 -1.24
N ARG A 451 -34.78 -1.08 -0.20
CA ARG A 451 -34.43 -0.01 0.76
C ARG A 451 -33.60 1.08 0.12
N TYR A 452 -32.56 0.73 -0.66
CA TYR A 452 -31.80 1.73 -1.43
C TYR A 452 -32.72 2.53 -2.34
N VAL A 453 -33.62 1.87 -3.08
CA VAL A 453 -34.54 2.54 -4.03
C VAL A 453 -35.55 3.43 -3.30
N GLN A 454 -36.06 3.01 -2.15
CA GLN A 454 -36.94 3.85 -1.33
C GLN A 454 -36.25 5.14 -0.90
N VAL A 455 -35.01 5.08 -0.45
CA VAL A 455 -34.20 6.25 -0.09
C VAL A 455 -33.96 7.15 -1.32
N LEU A 456 -33.66 6.57 -2.48
CA LEU A 456 -33.49 7.35 -3.70
C LEU A 456 -34.80 8.03 -4.14
N GLN A 457 -35.97 7.43 -3.94
CA GLN A 457 -37.27 8.03 -4.20
C GLN A 457 -37.53 9.23 -3.27
N GLU A 458 -37.22 9.08 -1.98
CA GLU A 458 -37.32 10.16 -0.99
C GLU A 458 -36.41 11.33 -1.38
N LEU A 459 -35.14 11.07 -1.62
CA LEU A 459 -34.17 12.09 -1.99
C LEU A 459 -34.46 12.74 -3.36
N ALA A 460 -35.06 12.04 -4.30
CA ALA A 460 -35.47 12.61 -5.57
C ALA A 460 -36.68 13.56 -5.42
N ALA A 461 -37.60 13.24 -4.51
CA ALA A 461 -38.82 14.01 -4.29
C ALA A 461 -38.61 15.24 -3.38
N ASP A 462 -37.66 15.16 -2.42
CA ASP A 462 -37.47 16.18 -1.38
C ASP A 462 -36.10 16.85 -1.45
N ALA A 463 -36.05 17.98 -2.14
CA ALA A 463 -34.83 18.79 -2.26
C ALA A 463 -34.45 19.52 -0.95
N GLU A 464 -35.41 19.75 -0.05
CA GLU A 464 -35.13 20.41 1.23
C GLU A 464 -34.38 19.45 2.17
N THR A 465 -34.87 18.23 2.29
CA THR A 465 -34.17 17.16 3.03
C THR A 465 -32.74 16.94 2.49
N ARG A 466 -32.56 16.93 1.15
CA ARG A 466 -31.20 16.82 0.58
C ARG A 466 -30.31 17.98 1.02
N ARG A 467 -30.78 19.23 0.95
CA ARG A 467 -29.99 20.41 1.37
C ARG A 467 -29.64 20.38 2.85
N HIS A 468 -30.59 19.98 3.70
CA HIS A 468 -30.37 19.89 5.13
C HIS A 468 -29.27 18.88 5.46
N LYS A 469 -29.38 17.65 4.91
CA LYS A 469 -28.36 16.61 5.10
C LYS A 469 -27.00 17.01 4.52
N ALA A 470 -26.97 17.63 3.35
CA ALA A 470 -25.74 18.14 2.73
C ALA A 470 -25.02 19.16 3.62
N LEU A 471 -25.76 20.05 4.27
CA LEU A 471 -25.19 21.02 5.20
C LEU A 471 -24.64 20.32 6.46
N ALA A 472 -25.39 19.38 7.02
CA ALA A 472 -24.96 18.62 8.18
C ALA A 472 -23.69 17.80 7.88
N CYS A 473 -23.59 17.19 6.69
CA CYS A 473 -22.38 16.51 6.22
C CYS A 473 -21.16 17.44 6.24
N ARG A 474 -21.25 18.61 5.63
CA ARG A 474 -20.15 19.58 5.58
C ARG A 474 -19.72 20.00 6.98
N GLN A 475 -20.65 20.35 7.84
CA GLN A 475 -20.39 20.78 9.21
C GLN A 475 -19.68 19.68 10.01
N LEU A 476 -20.13 18.43 9.88
CA LEU A 476 -19.49 17.29 10.56
C LEU A 476 -18.03 17.11 10.13
N ILE A 477 -17.78 17.14 8.81
CA ILE A 477 -16.42 16.92 8.29
C ILE A 477 -15.49 18.09 8.63
N GLU A 478 -15.95 19.32 8.48
CA GLU A 478 -15.16 20.52 8.82
C GLU A 478 -14.78 20.56 10.30
N ALA A 479 -15.66 20.10 11.19
CA ALA A 479 -15.40 20.12 12.62
C ALA A 479 -14.41 19.03 13.07
N ASN A 480 -14.43 17.82 12.45
CA ASN A 480 -13.80 16.65 13.04
C ASN A 480 -12.83 15.89 12.13
N TYR A 481 -12.90 16.08 10.81
CA TYR A 481 -12.19 15.22 9.85
C TYR A 481 -11.25 16.01 8.92
N THR A 482 -10.52 16.97 9.48
CA THR A 482 -9.55 17.77 8.73
C THR A 482 -8.15 17.18 8.80
N ALA A 483 -7.38 17.25 7.70
CA ALA A 483 -6.01 16.77 7.64
C ALA A 483 -5.11 17.40 8.72
N ALA A 484 -5.34 18.67 9.06
CA ALA A 484 -4.56 19.36 10.11
C ALA A 484 -4.81 18.79 11.51
N ALA A 485 -6.09 18.44 11.83
CA ALA A 485 -6.43 17.80 13.10
C ALA A 485 -5.82 16.40 13.19
N THR A 486 -5.94 15.60 12.13
CA THR A 486 -5.37 14.26 12.03
C THR A 486 -3.83 14.28 12.17
N SER A 487 -3.15 15.19 11.48
CA SER A 487 -1.68 15.29 11.58
C SER A 487 -1.21 15.66 12.99
N ARG A 488 -1.95 16.51 13.70
CA ARG A 488 -1.65 16.86 15.09
C ARG A 488 -1.81 15.65 16.02
N GLN A 489 -2.93 14.94 15.88
CA GLN A 489 -3.21 13.74 16.67
C GLN A 489 -2.15 12.65 16.42
N TRP A 490 -1.67 12.49 15.17
CA TRP A 490 -0.58 11.59 14.85
C TRP A 490 0.72 11.94 15.57
N LEU A 491 1.08 13.21 15.63
CA LEU A 491 2.26 13.64 16.37
C LEU A 491 2.14 13.30 17.86
N GLU A 492 0.97 13.47 18.45
CA GLU A 492 0.68 13.09 19.84
C GLU A 492 0.78 11.58 20.07
N ILE A 493 0.21 10.77 19.19
CA ILE A 493 0.30 9.29 19.23
C ILE A 493 1.75 8.82 19.12
N MET A 494 2.55 9.41 18.23
CA MET A 494 3.96 9.07 18.08
C MET A 494 4.79 9.47 19.31
N ASP A 495 4.49 10.61 19.93
CA ASP A 495 5.14 11.03 21.18
C ASP A 495 4.77 10.08 22.32
N GLU A 496 3.50 9.69 22.44
CA GLU A 496 3.03 8.69 23.41
C GLU A 496 3.74 7.34 23.21
N ALA A 497 3.81 6.84 21.99
CA ALA A 497 4.49 5.57 21.68
C ALA A 497 5.97 5.60 22.08
N ARG A 498 6.65 6.72 21.81
CA ARG A 498 8.05 6.92 22.20
C ARG A 498 8.24 6.98 23.71
N ASP A 499 7.32 7.63 24.41
CA ASP A 499 7.39 7.74 25.87
C ASP A 499 7.08 6.39 26.54
N ASN A 500 6.11 5.64 26.04
CA ASN A 500 5.86 4.26 26.46
C ASN A 500 7.13 3.41 26.27
N ARG A 501 7.83 3.56 25.15
CA ARG A 501 9.05 2.81 24.84
C ARG A 501 10.21 3.13 25.77
N LYS A 502 10.42 4.38 26.15
CA LYS A 502 11.47 4.80 27.08
C LYS A 502 11.32 4.15 28.46
N HIS A 503 10.10 3.85 28.87
CA HIS A 503 9.82 3.22 30.16
C HIS A 503 10.00 1.70 30.13
N SER A 504 10.14 1.08 28.97
CA SER A 504 10.28 -0.37 28.81
C SER A 504 11.28 -0.77 27.71
N PRO A 505 12.57 -0.39 27.80
CA PRO A 505 13.54 -0.58 26.72
C PRO A 505 14.10 -2.01 26.61
N GLN A 506 13.56 -2.98 27.33
CA GLN A 506 14.07 -4.36 27.35
C GLN A 506 13.95 -5.03 25.97
N PRO A 507 14.91 -5.88 25.58
CA PRO A 507 14.78 -6.72 24.40
C PRO A 507 13.52 -7.60 24.50
N PHE A 508 12.79 -7.71 23.38
CA PHE A 508 11.50 -8.41 23.36
C PHE A 508 11.65 -9.93 23.45
N LEU A 509 12.63 -10.48 22.74
CA LEU A 509 12.88 -11.93 22.68
C LEU A 509 14.38 -12.26 22.81
N PRO A 510 14.74 -13.51 23.16
CA PRO A 510 16.09 -14.00 22.96
C PRO A 510 16.49 -13.86 21.49
N LEU A 511 17.69 -13.34 21.25
CA LEU A 511 18.16 -12.99 19.91
C LEU A 511 18.09 -14.15 18.90
N GLY A 512 18.43 -15.37 19.34
CA GLY A 512 18.33 -16.56 18.49
C GLY A 512 16.90 -16.81 18.01
N LEU A 513 15.91 -16.71 18.90
CA LEU A 513 14.50 -16.89 18.57
C LEU A 513 14.00 -15.78 17.63
N ALA A 514 14.37 -14.54 17.89
CA ALA A 514 14.00 -13.41 17.04
C ALA A 514 14.53 -13.59 15.60
N ARG A 515 15.75 -14.07 15.43
CA ARG A 515 16.35 -14.39 14.12
C ARG A 515 15.65 -15.53 13.40
N GLU A 516 15.30 -16.61 14.12
CA GLU A 516 14.53 -17.71 13.54
C GLU A 516 13.15 -17.25 13.07
N MET A 517 12.47 -16.38 13.82
CA MET A 517 11.20 -15.82 13.40
C MET A 517 11.36 -14.98 12.12
N ALA A 518 12.39 -14.15 12.01
CA ALA A 518 12.67 -13.42 10.78
C ALA A 518 12.98 -14.36 9.60
N THR A 519 13.77 -15.40 9.82
CA THR A 519 14.05 -16.42 8.80
C THR A 519 12.77 -17.09 8.30
N ASN A 520 11.89 -17.49 9.21
CA ASN A 520 10.61 -18.10 8.86
C ASN A 520 9.70 -17.12 8.10
N ALA A 521 9.72 -15.84 8.45
CA ALA A 521 8.97 -14.79 7.72
C ALA A 521 9.44 -14.67 6.27
N LEU A 522 10.76 -14.66 6.05
CA LEU A 522 11.34 -14.58 4.70
C LEU A 522 11.05 -15.85 3.87
N GLU A 523 11.15 -17.03 4.47
CA GLU A 523 10.81 -18.28 3.80
C GLU A 523 9.32 -18.35 3.43
N ASN A 524 8.44 -17.96 4.34
CA ASN A 524 7.00 -17.87 4.05
C ASN A 524 6.73 -16.91 2.89
N ARG A 525 7.38 -15.75 2.87
CA ARG A 525 7.24 -14.78 1.78
C ARG A 525 7.76 -15.34 0.46
N ARG A 526 8.89 -16.01 0.46
CA ARG A 526 9.46 -16.66 -0.73
C ARG A 526 8.52 -17.71 -1.32
N VAL A 527 7.95 -18.55 -0.44
CA VAL A 527 7.00 -19.60 -0.85
C VAL A 527 5.72 -18.97 -1.41
N THR A 528 5.17 -17.94 -0.78
CA THR A 528 3.98 -17.23 -1.26
C THR A 528 4.24 -16.61 -2.64
N SER A 529 5.33 -15.86 -2.81
CA SER A 529 5.68 -15.26 -4.11
C SER A 529 5.87 -16.31 -5.21
N TYR A 530 6.44 -17.46 -4.88
CA TYR A 530 6.57 -18.56 -5.84
C TYR A 530 5.22 -19.17 -6.23
N LEU A 531 4.31 -19.32 -5.27
CA LEU A 531 2.95 -19.81 -5.54
C LEU A 531 2.17 -18.81 -6.40
N ASP A 532 2.24 -17.52 -6.11
CA ASP A 532 1.60 -16.46 -6.89
C ASP A 532 2.11 -16.45 -8.33
N HIS A 533 3.44 -16.61 -8.53
CA HIS A 533 4.04 -16.73 -9.86
C HIS A 533 3.55 -17.99 -10.61
N LEU A 534 3.44 -19.12 -9.94
CA LEU A 534 2.90 -20.34 -10.55
C LEU A 534 1.43 -20.16 -10.95
N TYR A 535 0.63 -19.52 -10.10
CA TYR A 535 -0.78 -19.24 -10.39
C TYR A 535 -0.93 -18.33 -11.62
N SER A 536 -0.22 -17.23 -11.65
CA SER A 536 -0.27 -16.28 -12.78
C SER A 536 0.18 -16.92 -14.10
N THR A 537 1.25 -17.71 -14.07
CA THR A 537 1.77 -18.40 -15.27
C THR A 537 0.80 -19.48 -15.78
N HIS A 538 0.09 -20.17 -14.89
CA HIS A 538 -0.87 -21.20 -15.28
C HIS A 538 -2.21 -20.63 -15.76
N CYS A 539 -2.67 -19.53 -15.20
CA CYS A 539 -3.86 -18.83 -15.70
C CYS A 539 -3.66 -18.32 -17.12
N LEU A 540 -2.51 -17.71 -17.41
CA LEU A 540 -2.18 -17.21 -18.75
C LEU A 540 -2.04 -18.33 -19.82
N THR A 541 -1.64 -19.55 -19.42
CA THR A 541 -1.52 -20.68 -20.36
C THR A 541 -2.86 -21.41 -20.56
N ASN A 542 -3.82 -21.30 -19.66
CA ASN A 542 -5.12 -21.97 -19.76
C ASN A 542 -6.21 -21.15 -20.45
N GLU A 543 -6.09 -19.83 -20.55
CA GLU A 543 -6.95 -19.04 -21.43
C GLU A 543 -6.78 -19.37 -22.93
N ALA A 544 -5.68 -20.05 -23.30
CA ALA A 544 -5.43 -20.52 -24.67
C ALA A 544 -5.91 -21.94 -24.96
N GLN A 545 -6.38 -22.71 -23.96
CA GLN A 545 -6.87 -24.08 -24.16
C GLN A 545 -8.16 -24.34 -23.38
N THR A 546 -9.26 -24.34 -24.10
CA THR A 546 -10.62 -24.62 -23.67
C THR A 546 -10.82 -25.98 -22.98
N THR A 547 -11.61 -25.98 -21.88
CA THR A 547 -12.45 -27.09 -21.40
C THR A 547 -11.79 -28.37 -20.88
N ALA A 548 -11.04 -28.26 -19.78
CA ALA A 548 -10.86 -29.41 -18.87
C ALA A 548 -10.98 -28.94 -17.41
N PRO A 549 -11.52 -29.75 -16.49
CA PRO A 549 -11.76 -29.30 -15.12
C PRO A 549 -10.44 -28.96 -14.41
N PHE A 550 -10.33 -27.70 -14.07
CA PHE A 550 -9.19 -26.94 -13.53
C PHE A 550 -8.44 -27.59 -12.34
N ASN A 551 -9.10 -28.50 -11.59
CA ASN A 551 -8.58 -29.01 -10.32
C ASN A 551 -7.62 -30.20 -10.41
N GLN A 552 -7.57 -30.95 -11.52
CA GLN A 552 -6.79 -32.21 -11.55
C GLN A 552 -5.34 -32.05 -12.00
N GLY A 553 -5.04 -31.12 -12.91
CA GLY A 553 -3.69 -30.93 -13.46
C GLY A 553 -2.73 -30.25 -12.48
N ILE A 554 -3.18 -29.20 -11.81
CA ILE A 554 -2.37 -28.43 -10.84
C ILE A 554 -2.07 -29.29 -9.61
N LEU A 555 -3.06 -30.02 -9.14
CA LEU A 555 -2.91 -30.90 -7.99
C LEU A 555 -1.94 -32.07 -8.29
N ALA A 556 -1.99 -32.64 -9.48
CA ALA A 556 -1.08 -33.70 -9.93
C ALA A 556 0.38 -33.17 -10.06
N PHE A 557 0.55 -31.97 -10.57
CA PHE A 557 1.86 -31.32 -10.69
C PHE A 557 2.47 -30.98 -9.31
N LEU A 558 1.67 -30.41 -8.40
CA LEU A 558 2.11 -30.13 -7.03
C LEU A 558 2.49 -31.44 -6.29
N VAL A 559 1.69 -32.49 -6.43
CA VAL A 559 1.97 -33.79 -5.85
C VAL A 559 3.25 -34.41 -6.43
N ALA A 560 3.48 -34.30 -7.74
CA ALA A 560 4.70 -34.81 -8.39
C ALA A 560 5.96 -34.08 -7.93
N LYS A 561 5.88 -32.74 -7.71
CA LYS A 561 7.00 -31.93 -7.26
C LYS A 561 7.28 -32.09 -5.75
N ILE A 562 6.24 -32.27 -4.94
CA ILE A 562 6.34 -32.61 -3.52
C ILE A 562 6.99 -34.00 -3.33
N ARG A 563 6.69 -34.96 -4.23
CA ARG A 563 7.32 -36.29 -4.21
C ARG A 563 8.85 -36.26 -4.43
N ARG A 564 9.36 -35.25 -5.14
CA ARG A 564 10.80 -35.05 -5.38
C ARG A 564 11.55 -34.37 -4.24
N ASN A 565 10.86 -33.69 -3.33
CA ASN A 565 11.48 -32.94 -2.24
C ASN A 565 11.32 -33.67 -0.89
N ARG A 566 12.44 -33.99 -0.26
CA ARG A 566 12.51 -34.77 0.98
C ARG A 566 11.79 -34.11 2.16
N TRP A 567 11.79 -32.78 2.22
CA TRP A 567 11.12 -31.96 3.24
C TRP A 567 9.59 -31.84 3.00
N ALA A 568 9.18 -31.72 1.77
CA ALA A 568 7.77 -31.65 1.41
C ALA A 568 7.03 -32.97 1.74
N ARG A 569 7.69 -34.13 1.69
CA ARG A 569 7.13 -35.42 2.15
C ARG A 569 6.82 -35.42 3.65
N PHE A 570 7.61 -34.72 4.46
CA PHE A 570 7.38 -34.63 5.91
C PHE A 570 6.10 -33.85 6.24
N ILE A 571 5.84 -32.76 5.52
CA ILE A 571 4.62 -31.94 5.67
C ILE A 571 3.37 -32.68 5.18
N PHE A 572 3.49 -33.43 4.07
CA PHE A 572 2.38 -34.21 3.51
C PHE A 572 1.96 -35.40 4.37
N ASN A 573 2.81 -35.88 5.23
CA ASN A 573 2.52 -36.99 6.15
C ASN A 573 1.70 -36.59 7.38
N ARG A 574 1.34 -35.33 7.56
CA ARG A 574 0.46 -34.91 8.66
C ARG A 574 -1.00 -35.37 8.41
N PRO A 575 -1.71 -35.85 9.45
CA PRO A 575 -3.06 -36.44 9.32
C PRO A 575 -4.09 -35.53 8.66
N PHE A 576 -3.99 -34.22 8.86
CA PHE A 576 -4.88 -33.21 8.29
C PHE A 576 -4.75 -33.13 6.76
N ILE A 577 -3.52 -33.11 6.25
CA ILE A 577 -3.27 -32.99 4.80
C ILE A 577 -3.67 -34.26 4.06
N ARG A 578 -3.48 -35.44 4.67
CA ARG A 578 -4.01 -36.71 4.15
C ARG A 578 -5.54 -36.73 4.09
N LYS A 579 -6.23 -36.10 5.04
CA LYS A 579 -7.70 -36.01 5.05
C LYS A 579 -8.21 -35.11 3.93
N VAL A 580 -7.53 -34.00 3.65
CA VAL A 580 -7.83 -33.09 2.53
C VAL A 580 -7.55 -33.78 1.18
N ALA A 581 -6.41 -34.44 1.03
CA ALA A 581 -6.06 -35.16 -0.19
C ALA A 581 -7.06 -36.30 -0.52
N ARG A 582 -7.56 -37.01 0.49
CA ARG A 582 -8.63 -38.02 0.30
C ARG A 582 -9.98 -37.42 -0.13
N ARG A 583 -10.35 -36.24 0.41
CA ARG A 583 -11.57 -35.54 -0.02
C ARG A 583 -11.52 -35.08 -1.47
N LEU A 584 -10.33 -34.75 -1.95
CA LEU A 584 -10.09 -34.30 -3.32
C LEU A 584 -9.84 -35.44 -4.31
N LYS A 585 -10.04 -36.70 -3.89
CA LYS A 585 -9.80 -37.92 -4.71
C LYS A 585 -8.39 -38.02 -5.32
N VAL A 586 -7.37 -37.45 -4.66
CA VAL A 586 -5.99 -37.55 -5.10
C VAL A 586 -5.35 -38.75 -4.43
N SER A 587 -4.96 -39.77 -5.23
CA SER A 587 -4.22 -40.94 -4.74
C SER A 587 -2.80 -40.51 -4.32
N VAL A 588 -2.54 -40.63 -3.03
CA VAL A 588 -1.20 -40.44 -2.43
C VAL A 588 -0.70 -41.84 -2.10
N SER A 589 -0.12 -42.53 -3.07
CA SER A 589 0.68 -43.74 -2.86
C SER A 589 2.17 -43.41 -2.98
#